data_05b7bab3dd0405a5902e30358a12b4e1
#
_entry.id   05b7bab3dd0405a5902e30358a12b4e1
#
_cell.length_a   1.000
_cell.length_b   1.000
_cell.length_c   1.000
_cell.angle_alpha   90.00
_cell.angle_beta   90.00
_cell.angle_gamma   90.00
#
_symmetry.space_group_name_H-M   'P 1'
#
loop_
_entity.id
_entity.type
_entity.pdbx_description
1 polymer ?
#
loop_
_entity_poly.entity_id
_entity_poly.type
_entity_poly.pdbx_seq_one_letter_code
_entity_poly.pdbx_strand_id
1 'polypeptide(L)'
;ANKEMIVAGGHLLREQINISNNYLLPIDSEHFSLYRINPNDKETKNLYITASGGPFYFNKKINLKNVNLKQVISHPKWKMGINNSIDSSNFINKILEIFELSIIFNINLSKINFLISQEAFIHSLICFNDNTISINCFENDMLIPLIKPLTRNLNSNQLKFKSKKYLDLENLKLEVFDDKRFKISKYMKKIKKFTHNQLISFMILNNFAHKKYLNNNLSYFNIVDFIFDNLEPQKNIKFRTFHDILEYIEGLKSKYENL
;
A
#
# COMPACT_ATOMS: atom_id res chain seq x y z
N ALA A 1 -12.59 1.59 -0.63
CA ALA A 1 -11.18 1.49 -0.87
C ALA A 1 -10.91 1.45 -2.36
N ASN A 2 -10.33 2.48 -2.87
CA ASN A 2 -9.86 2.57 -4.24
C ASN A 2 -8.49 3.26 -4.17
N LYS A 3 -7.42 2.47 -4.32
CA LYS A 3 -6.03 2.95 -4.21
C LYS A 3 -5.75 4.04 -5.25
N GLU A 4 -6.22 3.84 -6.46
CA GLU A 4 -6.01 4.76 -7.57
C GLU A 4 -6.63 6.13 -7.29
N MET A 5 -7.84 6.16 -6.76
CA MET A 5 -8.53 7.41 -6.40
C MET A 5 -7.77 8.16 -5.31
N ILE A 6 -7.31 7.48 -4.27
CA ILE A 6 -6.58 8.11 -3.17
C ILE A 6 -5.20 8.60 -3.64
N VAL A 7 -4.46 7.79 -4.39
CA VAL A 7 -3.13 8.18 -4.88
C VAL A 7 -3.22 9.38 -5.84
N ALA A 8 -4.21 9.40 -6.72
CA ALA A 8 -4.36 10.48 -7.71
C ALA A 8 -5.01 11.74 -7.11
N GLY A 9 -6.14 11.61 -6.41
CA GLY A 9 -6.99 12.74 -6.02
C GLY A 9 -7.20 12.93 -4.50
N GLY A 10 -6.56 12.12 -3.67
CA GLY A 10 -6.83 12.10 -2.23
C GLY A 10 -6.55 13.41 -1.50
N HIS A 11 -5.61 14.22 -1.99
CA HIS A 11 -5.37 15.56 -1.43
C HIS A 11 -6.58 16.49 -1.63
N LEU A 12 -7.19 16.50 -2.83
CA LEU A 12 -8.41 17.27 -3.11
C LEU A 12 -9.60 16.71 -2.33
N LEU A 13 -9.71 15.38 -2.25
CA LEU A 13 -10.75 14.72 -1.46
C LEU A 13 -10.66 15.11 0.01
N ARG A 14 -9.45 15.16 0.58
CA ARG A 14 -9.24 15.57 1.97
C ARG A 14 -9.65 17.01 2.22
N GLU A 15 -9.37 17.94 1.30
CA GLU A 15 -9.83 19.32 1.39
C GLU A 15 -11.36 19.38 1.40
N GLN A 16 -12.03 18.67 0.51
CA GLN A 16 -13.50 18.61 0.45
C GLN A 16 -14.12 17.99 1.71
N ILE A 17 -13.51 16.93 2.26
CA ILE A 17 -13.95 16.29 3.49
C ILE A 17 -13.88 17.27 4.66
N ASN A 18 -12.82 18.04 4.79
CA ASN A 18 -12.66 19.04 5.85
C ASN A 18 -13.71 20.17 5.75
N ILE A 19 -14.03 20.61 4.52
CA ILE A 19 -15.04 21.66 4.28
C ILE A 19 -16.47 21.14 4.59
N SER A 20 -16.78 19.92 4.18
CA SER A 20 -18.13 19.35 4.26
C SER A 20 -18.43 18.60 5.56
N ASN A 21 -17.49 18.58 6.50
CA ASN A 21 -17.61 17.85 7.78
C ASN A 21 -17.89 16.33 7.60
N ASN A 22 -17.46 15.78 6.49
CA ASN A 22 -17.54 14.35 6.18
C ASN A 22 -16.33 13.59 6.72
N TYR A 23 -16.31 12.27 6.52
CA TYR A 23 -15.24 11.41 7.02
C TYR A 23 -14.67 10.52 5.91
N LEU A 24 -13.36 10.38 5.90
CA LEU A 24 -12.66 9.35 5.15
C LEU A 24 -12.41 8.17 6.08
N LEU A 25 -13.06 7.03 5.81
CA LEU A 25 -12.87 5.81 6.58
C LEU A 25 -12.05 4.82 5.76
N PRO A 26 -10.77 4.60 6.11
CA PRO A 26 -9.95 3.64 5.43
C PRO A 26 -10.41 2.21 5.78
N ILE A 27 -10.47 1.34 4.77
CA ILE A 27 -10.83 -0.08 4.92
C ILE A 27 -9.70 -1.03 4.56
N ASP A 28 -8.61 -0.52 4.01
CA ASP A 28 -7.36 -1.26 3.93
C ASP A 28 -6.82 -1.50 5.34
N SER A 29 -6.35 -2.70 5.63
CA SER A 29 -6.04 -3.13 7.01
C SER A 29 -4.98 -2.27 7.69
N GLU A 30 -3.94 -1.89 6.98
CA GLU A 30 -2.85 -1.07 7.47
C GLU A 30 -3.32 0.36 7.77
N HIS A 31 -4.10 0.95 6.86
CA HIS A 31 -4.66 2.29 7.06
C HIS A 31 -5.73 2.31 8.16
N PHE A 32 -6.56 1.27 8.23
CA PHE A 32 -7.57 1.12 9.28
C PHE A 32 -6.92 1.01 10.66
N SER A 33 -5.79 0.32 10.78
CA SER A 33 -5.05 0.19 12.04
C SER A 33 -4.61 1.55 12.60
N LEU A 34 -4.34 2.51 11.72
CA LEU A 34 -3.91 3.87 12.06
C LEU A 34 -5.07 4.85 12.29
N TYR A 35 -6.27 4.52 11.80
CA TYR A 35 -7.41 5.43 11.80
C TYR A 35 -7.77 5.97 13.19
N ARG A 36 -7.67 5.15 14.23
CA ARG A 36 -8.00 5.56 15.61
C ARG A 36 -6.98 6.52 16.21
N ILE A 37 -5.70 6.33 15.86
CA ILE A 37 -4.59 7.14 16.39
C ILE A 37 -4.51 8.44 15.60
N ASN A 38 -4.90 8.40 14.31
CA ASN A 38 -4.85 9.52 13.40
C ASN A 38 -3.48 10.24 13.43
N PRO A 39 -2.39 9.54 13.08
CA PRO A 39 -1.04 10.08 13.20
C PRO A 39 -0.87 11.36 12.37
N ASN A 40 -0.05 12.28 12.84
CA ASN A 40 0.29 13.51 12.13
C ASN A 40 1.80 13.62 11.89
N ASP A 41 2.18 14.39 10.88
CA ASP A 41 3.59 14.52 10.49
C ASP A 41 4.48 15.15 11.56
N LYS A 42 3.93 16.09 12.36
CA LYS A 42 4.71 16.82 13.37
C LYS A 42 5.18 15.92 14.51
N GLU A 43 4.33 15.01 14.96
CA GLU A 43 4.61 14.12 16.09
C GLU A 43 5.27 12.81 15.64
N THR A 44 5.06 12.41 14.39
CA THR A 44 5.57 11.16 13.84
C THR A 44 7.04 11.30 13.44
N LYS A 45 7.91 10.50 14.05
CA LYS A 45 9.32 10.33 13.67
C LYS A 45 9.45 9.35 12.52
N ASN A 46 8.86 8.14 12.67
CA ASN A 46 8.77 7.11 11.64
C ASN A 46 7.45 6.37 11.76
N LEU A 47 6.92 5.96 10.63
CA LEU A 47 5.74 5.13 10.53
C LEU A 47 6.06 3.88 9.71
N TYR A 48 5.62 2.73 10.19
CA TYR A 48 5.81 1.45 9.53
C TYR A 48 4.46 0.77 9.35
N ILE A 49 4.20 0.30 8.14
CA ILE A 49 3.14 -0.68 7.87
C ILE A 49 3.77 -2.06 7.70
N THR A 50 2.99 -3.11 7.76
CA THR A 50 3.53 -4.45 7.64
C THR A 50 3.13 -5.12 6.33
N ALA A 51 3.95 -6.05 5.88
CA ALA A 51 3.67 -6.94 4.76
C ALA A 51 3.81 -8.38 5.21
N SER A 52 2.91 -9.26 4.77
CA SER A 52 2.96 -10.70 5.08
C SER A 52 4.11 -11.45 4.39
N GLY A 53 4.84 -10.79 3.49
CA GLY A 53 5.90 -11.41 2.70
C GLY A 53 5.45 -12.05 1.39
N GLY A 54 4.14 -12.16 1.14
CA GLY A 54 3.60 -12.76 -0.08
C GLY A 54 4.04 -14.21 -0.30
N PRO A 55 3.95 -14.74 -1.52
CA PRO A 55 4.28 -16.15 -1.79
C PRO A 55 5.78 -16.45 -1.82
N PHE A 56 6.65 -15.45 -1.90
CA PHE A 56 8.06 -15.67 -2.23
C PHE A 56 9.07 -15.28 -1.14
N TYR A 57 8.71 -14.35 -0.22
CA TYR A 57 9.69 -13.78 0.71
C TYR A 57 10.35 -14.84 1.59
N PHE A 58 9.57 -15.72 2.20
CA PHE A 58 10.08 -16.77 3.09
C PHE A 58 10.63 -17.98 2.36
N ASN A 59 10.28 -18.18 1.09
CA ASN A 59 10.86 -19.24 0.28
C ASN A 59 12.09 -18.73 -0.50
N LYS A 60 13.24 -18.75 0.16
CA LYS A 60 14.50 -18.25 -0.41
C LYS A 60 15.04 -19.09 -1.59
N LYS A 61 14.53 -20.32 -1.80
CA LYS A 61 14.96 -21.20 -2.90
C LYS A 61 14.29 -20.84 -4.23
N ILE A 62 13.19 -20.09 -4.24
CA ILE A 62 12.51 -19.71 -5.47
C ILE A 62 13.32 -18.69 -6.25
N ASN A 63 13.60 -19.01 -7.52
CA ASN A 63 14.17 -18.07 -8.47
C ASN A 63 13.04 -17.21 -9.10
N LEU A 64 12.98 -15.94 -8.72
CA LEU A 64 11.92 -15.02 -9.18
C LEU A 64 11.92 -14.74 -10.69
N LYS A 65 13.02 -15.09 -11.41
CA LYS A 65 13.08 -14.98 -12.87
C LYS A 65 12.20 -16.01 -13.59
N ASN A 66 11.93 -17.16 -12.94
CA ASN A 66 11.29 -18.31 -13.55
C ASN A 66 9.93 -18.65 -12.93
N VAL A 67 9.31 -17.72 -12.20
CA VAL A 67 8.00 -17.96 -11.60
C VAL A 67 6.88 -17.83 -12.64
N ASN A 68 5.89 -18.70 -12.54
CA ASN A 68 4.68 -18.65 -13.37
C ASN A 68 3.53 -17.92 -12.66
N LEU A 69 2.50 -17.57 -13.43
CA LEU A 69 1.34 -16.83 -12.91
C LEU A 69 0.67 -17.54 -11.73
N LYS A 70 0.53 -18.87 -11.77
CA LYS A 70 -0.09 -19.66 -10.69
C LYS A 70 0.66 -19.48 -9.37
N GLN A 71 2.00 -19.47 -9.40
CA GLN A 71 2.81 -19.20 -8.21
C GLN A 71 2.68 -17.75 -7.73
N VAL A 72 2.65 -16.79 -8.66
CA VAL A 72 2.51 -15.36 -8.35
C VAL A 72 1.21 -15.05 -7.63
N ILE A 73 0.10 -15.64 -8.06
CA ILE A 73 -1.23 -15.39 -7.48
C ILE A 73 -1.56 -16.25 -6.25
N SER A 74 -0.68 -17.18 -5.87
CA SER A 74 -0.87 -18.05 -4.69
C SER A 74 -0.47 -17.34 -3.39
N HIS A 75 -1.30 -16.40 -2.93
CA HIS A 75 -1.04 -15.67 -1.69
C HIS A 75 -1.31 -16.55 -0.46
N PRO A 76 -0.37 -16.66 0.53
CA PRO A 76 -0.47 -17.60 1.64
C PRO A 76 -1.56 -17.27 2.67
N LYS A 77 -2.00 -16.00 2.76
CA LYS A 77 -2.97 -15.52 3.77
C LYS A 77 -4.31 -15.10 3.17
N TRP A 78 -4.31 -14.52 1.96
CA TRP A 78 -5.49 -13.85 1.39
C TRP A 78 -5.85 -14.40 0.01
N LYS A 79 -7.16 -14.51 -0.26
CA LYS A 79 -7.68 -14.64 -1.62
C LYS A 79 -8.01 -13.26 -2.14
N MET A 80 -7.25 -12.77 -3.10
CA MET A 80 -7.37 -11.42 -3.67
C MET A 80 -7.61 -11.49 -5.18
N GLY A 81 -8.02 -10.36 -5.77
CA GLY A 81 -8.03 -10.21 -7.23
C GLY A 81 -6.62 -10.38 -7.81
N ILE A 82 -6.55 -10.73 -9.09
CA ILE A 82 -5.28 -11.07 -9.78
C ILE A 82 -4.25 -9.95 -9.69
N ASN A 83 -4.65 -8.69 -9.90
CA ASN A 83 -3.75 -7.54 -9.85
C ASN A 83 -3.16 -7.35 -8.44
N ASN A 84 -4.01 -7.40 -7.39
CA ASN A 84 -3.55 -7.29 -6.01
C ASN A 84 -2.62 -8.44 -5.62
N SER A 85 -2.83 -9.64 -6.16
CA SER A 85 -1.94 -10.78 -5.92
C SER A 85 -0.58 -10.59 -6.57
N ILE A 86 -0.53 -10.06 -7.80
CA ILE A 86 0.72 -9.69 -8.47
C ILE A 86 1.47 -8.63 -7.65
N ASP A 87 0.79 -7.55 -7.25
CA ASP A 87 1.38 -6.45 -6.48
C ASP A 87 1.86 -6.88 -5.09
N SER A 88 1.13 -7.78 -4.44
CA SER A 88 1.53 -8.34 -3.15
C SER A 88 2.78 -9.23 -3.29
N SER A 89 2.90 -9.98 -4.39
CA SER A 89 3.99 -10.91 -4.61
C SER A 89 5.35 -10.22 -4.83
N ASN A 90 5.36 -8.98 -5.32
CA ASN A 90 6.55 -8.18 -5.63
C ASN A 90 6.71 -6.93 -4.75
N PHE A 91 5.85 -6.75 -3.74
CA PHE A 91 5.77 -5.61 -2.81
C PHE A 91 5.31 -4.28 -3.41
N ILE A 92 4.87 -4.23 -4.65
CA ILE A 92 4.26 -3.01 -5.24
C ILE A 92 3.01 -2.61 -4.45
N ASN A 93 2.19 -3.58 -4.00
CA ASN A 93 1.03 -3.28 -3.15
C ASN A 93 1.44 -2.44 -1.93
N LYS A 94 2.54 -2.79 -1.28
CA LYS A 94 3.03 -2.08 -0.10
C LYS A 94 3.53 -0.67 -0.42
N ILE A 95 4.09 -0.47 -1.62
CA ILE A 95 4.45 0.87 -2.09
C ILE A 95 3.22 1.73 -2.35
N LEU A 96 2.18 1.18 -2.99
CA LEU A 96 0.92 1.89 -3.19
C LEU A 96 0.25 2.26 -1.87
N GLU A 97 0.28 1.38 -0.88
CA GLU A 97 -0.22 1.66 0.47
C GLU A 97 0.57 2.77 1.17
N ILE A 98 1.90 2.82 1.00
CA ILE A 98 2.73 3.93 1.50
C ILE A 98 2.30 5.25 0.87
N PHE A 99 1.97 5.26 -0.43
CA PHE A 99 1.48 6.46 -1.10
C PHE A 99 0.12 6.90 -0.56
N GLU A 100 -0.83 5.98 -0.45
CA GLU A 100 -2.16 6.25 0.15
C GLU A 100 -2.01 6.81 1.56
N LEU A 101 -1.16 6.18 2.39
CA LEU A 101 -0.92 6.57 3.77
C LEU A 101 -0.38 8.00 3.87
N SER A 102 0.60 8.34 3.05
CA SER A 102 1.15 9.69 2.96
C SER A 102 0.06 10.73 2.66
N ILE A 103 -0.87 10.39 1.77
CA ILE A 103 -1.96 11.29 1.37
C ILE A 103 -3.06 11.34 2.43
N ILE A 104 -3.54 10.19 2.93
CA ILE A 104 -4.65 10.11 3.90
C ILE A 104 -4.29 10.85 5.19
N PHE A 105 -3.11 10.59 5.76
CA PHE A 105 -2.69 11.13 7.06
C PHE A 105 -1.79 12.38 6.93
N ASN A 106 -1.50 12.82 5.71
CA ASN A 106 -0.60 13.94 5.44
C ASN A 106 0.79 13.78 6.08
N ILE A 107 1.36 12.60 5.96
CA ILE A 107 2.70 12.27 6.48
C ILE A 107 3.69 12.24 5.33
N ASN A 108 4.87 12.82 5.55
CA ASN A 108 5.93 12.84 4.54
C ASN A 108 6.36 11.40 4.18
N LEU A 109 6.44 11.11 2.87
CA LEU A 109 6.88 9.81 2.35
C LEU A 109 8.21 9.32 2.93
N SER A 110 9.12 10.26 3.25
CA SER A 110 10.43 9.92 3.82
C SER A 110 10.35 9.23 5.18
N LYS A 111 9.27 9.48 5.94
CA LYS A 111 9.02 8.91 7.27
C LYS A 111 8.33 7.55 7.23
N ILE A 112 7.73 7.16 6.08
CA ILE A 112 6.93 5.94 5.97
C ILE A 112 7.79 4.82 5.41
N ASN A 113 7.75 3.65 6.05
CA ASN A 113 8.48 2.44 5.68
C ASN A 113 7.54 1.22 5.80
N PHE A 114 8.03 0.05 5.45
CA PHE A 114 7.34 -1.18 5.79
C PHE A 114 8.28 -2.22 6.40
N LEU A 115 7.71 -3.11 7.20
CA LEU A 115 8.35 -4.26 7.81
C LEU A 115 7.66 -5.53 7.31
N ILE A 116 8.32 -6.66 7.47
CA ILE A 116 7.72 -7.96 7.21
C ILE A 116 7.22 -8.56 8.53
N SER A 117 5.95 -8.99 8.52
CA SER A 117 5.31 -9.74 9.60
C SER A 117 4.57 -10.93 9.00
N GLN A 118 5.12 -12.13 9.19
CA GLN A 118 4.57 -13.35 8.58
C GLN A 118 3.17 -13.66 9.10
N GLU A 119 2.94 -13.38 10.37
CA GLU A 119 1.68 -13.63 11.06
C GLU A 119 0.56 -12.73 10.56
N ALA A 120 0.91 -11.56 9.99
CA ALA A 120 -0.01 -10.51 9.50
C ALA A 120 -1.00 -10.03 10.59
N PHE A 121 -0.60 -10.09 11.86
CA PHE A 121 -1.37 -9.63 13.00
C PHE A 121 -1.07 -8.18 13.37
N ILE A 122 0.22 -7.79 13.34
CA ILE A 122 0.63 -6.40 13.46
C ILE A 122 0.43 -5.77 12.09
N HIS A 123 -0.29 -4.64 12.03
CA HIS A 123 -0.59 -3.93 10.79
C HIS A 123 0.21 -2.65 10.64
N SER A 124 0.50 -1.96 11.74
CA SER A 124 1.32 -0.75 11.72
C SER A 124 2.05 -0.50 13.03
N LEU A 125 3.14 0.30 12.96
CA LEU A 125 3.86 0.85 14.10
C LEU A 125 4.09 2.33 13.85
N ILE A 126 3.98 3.13 14.92
CA ILE A 126 4.32 4.54 14.92
C ILE A 126 5.40 4.77 15.95
N CYS A 127 6.52 5.33 15.51
CA CYS A 127 7.55 5.86 16.41
C CYS A 127 7.36 7.37 16.49
N PHE A 128 7.15 7.90 17.69
CA PHE A 128 6.95 9.31 17.92
C PHE A 128 8.28 10.03 18.21
N ASN A 129 8.26 11.36 18.14
CA ASN A 129 9.45 12.19 18.39
C ASN A 129 9.91 12.15 19.86
N ASP A 130 9.01 11.83 20.78
CA ASP A 130 9.29 11.60 22.21
C ASP A 130 9.90 10.22 22.51
N ASN A 131 10.19 9.43 21.45
CA ASN A 131 10.68 8.04 21.49
C ASN A 131 9.67 7.03 22.04
N THR A 132 8.40 7.36 22.18
CA THR A 132 7.36 6.35 22.42
C THR A 132 7.02 5.61 21.12
N ILE A 133 6.50 4.38 21.25
CA ILE A 133 6.12 3.52 20.12
C ILE A 133 4.71 3.01 20.33
N SER A 134 3.86 3.18 19.32
CA SER A 134 2.55 2.54 19.26
C SER A 134 2.58 1.39 18.27
N ILE A 135 2.13 0.20 18.69
CA ILE A 135 1.95 -0.97 17.84
C ILE A 135 0.46 -1.20 17.66
N ASN A 136 0.01 -1.25 16.41
CA ASN A 136 -1.40 -1.38 16.09
C ASN A 136 -1.63 -2.74 15.45
N CYS A 137 -2.47 -3.52 16.12
CA CYS A 137 -2.78 -4.87 15.72
C CYS A 137 -4.27 -5.18 15.89
N PHE A 138 -4.76 -6.09 15.08
CA PHE A 138 -6.07 -6.71 15.20
C PHE A 138 -6.05 -8.07 14.50
N GLU A 139 -7.08 -8.88 14.72
CA GLU A 139 -7.18 -10.18 14.09
C GLU A 139 -7.16 -10.07 12.57
N ASN A 140 -6.49 -11.03 11.93
CA ASN A 140 -6.35 -11.09 10.48
C ASN A 140 -7.69 -11.51 9.81
N ASP A 141 -8.70 -10.63 9.95
CA ASP A 141 -10.03 -10.78 9.41
C ASP A 141 -10.49 -9.45 8.79
N MET A 142 -10.66 -9.45 7.46
CA MET A 142 -11.09 -8.27 6.71
C MET A 142 -12.52 -7.82 7.04
N LEU A 143 -13.31 -8.62 7.75
CA LEU A 143 -14.61 -8.17 8.27
C LEU A 143 -14.44 -7.04 9.29
N ILE A 144 -13.34 -7.02 10.04
CA ILE A 144 -13.09 -5.98 11.07
C ILE A 144 -13.03 -4.57 10.44
N PRO A 145 -12.14 -4.29 9.47
CA PRO A 145 -12.09 -2.98 8.84
C PRO A 145 -13.30 -2.68 7.94
N LEU A 146 -14.02 -3.69 7.45
CA LEU A 146 -15.22 -3.48 6.63
C LEU A 146 -16.47 -3.16 7.47
N ILE A 147 -16.71 -3.87 8.56
CA ILE A 147 -17.91 -3.73 9.38
C ILE A 147 -17.84 -2.46 10.24
N LYS A 148 -16.69 -2.16 10.82
CA LYS A 148 -16.54 -1.07 11.77
C LYS A 148 -16.94 0.31 11.24
N PRO A 149 -16.58 0.70 10.01
CA PRO A 149 -17.09 1.91 9.37
C PRO A 149 -18.62 1.91 9.20
N LEU A 150 -19.19 0.76 8.83
CA LEU A 150 -20.64 0.62 8.59
C LEU A 150 -21.46 0.63 9.87
N THR A 151 -20.87 0.27 11.00
CA THR A 151 -21.54 0.15 12.29
C THR A 151 -21.14 1.25 13.26
N ARG A 152 -20.72 2.40 12.75
CA ARG A 152 -20.22 3.52 13.55
C ARG A 152 -21.17 3.96 14.67
N ASN A 153 -22.48 3.82 14.46
CA ASN A 153 -23.53 4.19 15.41
C ASN A 153 -24.04 2.99 16.24
N LEU A 154 -23.50 1.78 16.01
CA LEU A 154 -23.88 0.60 16.79
C LEU A 154 -22.97 0.45 18.01
N ASN A 155 -23.57 0.11 19.14
CA ASN A 155 -22.81 -0.23 20.34
C ASN A 155 -21.93 -1.43 20.08
N SER A 156 -20.66 -1.37 20.52
CA SER A 156 -19.65 -2.43 20.31
C SER A 156 -20.13 -3.82 20.81
N ASN A 157 -21.06 -3.87 21.76
CA ASN A 157 -21.63 -5.09 22.29
C ASN A 157 -22.58 -5.83 21.31
N GLN A 158 -23.01 -5.18 20.23
CA GLN A 158 -23.86 -5.79 19.20
C GLN A 158 -23.06 -6.51 18.11
N LEU A 159 -21.76 -6.26 18.03
CA LEU A 159 -20.85 -6.90 17.09
C LEU A 159 -20.10 -8.04 17.79
N LYS A 160 -20.65 -9.25 17.72
CA LYS A 160 -19.95 -10.45 18.20
C LYS A 160 -18.95 -10.92 17.14
N PHE A 161 -17.72 -10.44 17.19
CA PHE A 161 -16.62 -11.11 16.50
C PHE A 161 -16.26 -12.38 17.27
N LYS A 162 -16.13 -13.51 16.57
CA LYS A 162 -15.55 -14.72 17.19
C LYS A 162 -14.06 -14.43 17.40
N SER A 163 -13.67 -14.04 18.61
CA SER A 163 -12.25 -13.95 18.94
C SER A 163 -11.64 -15.34 18.83
N LYS A 164 -10.61 -15.48 18.03
CA LYS A 164 -9.75 -16.67 18.08
C LYS A 164 -9.07 -16.67 19.44
N LYS A 165 -9.01 -17.85 20.08
CA LYS A 165 -8.32 -18.05 21.35
C LYS A 165 -6.94 -17.42 21.30
N TYR A 166 -6.62 -16.67 22.35
CA TYR A 166 -5.34 -16.07 22.73
C TYR A 166 -4.28 -16.00 21.63
N LEU A 167 -3.90 -14.76 21.34
CA LEU A 167 -2.78 -14.41 20.50
C LEU A 167 -1.53 -15.12 21.03
N ASP A 168 -0.90 -15.85 20.13
CA ASP A 168 0.46 -16.33 20.34
C ASP A 168 1.42 -15.15 20.17
N LEU A 169 1.44 -14.27 21.18
CA LEU A 169 2.27 -13.07 21.18
C LEU A 169 3.77 -13.40 21.22
N GLU A 170 4.12 -14.61 21.66
CA GLU A 170 5.51 -15.08 21.75
C GLU A 170 6.16 -15.24 20.38
N ASN A 171 5.37 -15.49 19.35
CA ASN A 171 5.85 -15.71 17.98
C ASN A 171 5.73 -14.50 17.05
N LEU A 172 5.33 -13.33 17.54
CA LEU A 172 5.25 -12.13 16.71
C LEU A 172 6.64 -11.64 16.33
N LYS A 173 6.92 -11.66 15.03
CA LYS A 173 8.19 -11.20 14.48
C LYS A 173 8.00 -10.06 13.50
N LEU A 174 8.92 -9.11 13.58
CA LEU A 174 9.05 -8.00 12.64
C LEU A 174 10.45 -8.04 12.05
N GLU A 175 10.52 -8.09 10.73
CA GLU A 175 11.79 -8.10 10.00
C GLU A 175 11.89 -6.85 9.12
N VAL A 176 13.08 -6.26 9.04
CA VAL A 176 13.36 -5.21 8.06
C VAL A 176 13.38 -5.84 6.67
N PHE A 177 12.69 -5.21 5.73
CA PHE A 177 12.74 -5.64 4.34
C PHE A 177 14.10 -5.30 3.72
N ASP A 178 14.96 -6.29 3.57
CA ASP A 178 16.24 -6.20 2.86
C ASP A 178 16.47 -7.47 2.04
N ASP A 179 15.63 -7.68 1.03
CA ASP A 179 15.77 -8.83 0.14
C ASP A 179 16.03 -8.40 -1.30
N LYS A 180 17.29 -8.47 -1.72
CA LYS A 180 17.74 -8.06 -3.05
C LYS A 180 17.20 -8.91 -4.21
N ARG A 181 16.56 -10.05 -3.94
CA ARG A 181 15.84 -10.82 -4.97
C ARG A 181 14.67 -10.04 -5.54
N PHE A 182 14.05 -9.16 -4.73
CA PHE A 182 12.96 -8.29 -5.17
C PHE A 182 13.53 -6.98 -5.73
N LYS A 183 13.29 -6.72 -7.00
CA LYS A 183 13.80 -5.52 -7.66
C LYS A 183 13.36 -4.21 -7.01
N ILE A 184 12.22 -4.20 -6.32
CA ILE A 184 11.72 -3.03 -5.62
C ILE A 184 12.71 -2.53 -4.55
N SER A 185 13.51 -3.40 -3.94
CA SER A 185 14.47 -3.05 -2.89
C SER A 185 15.48 -1.99 -3.36
N LYS A 186 15.92 -2.03 -4.61
CA LYS A 186 16.87 -1.06 -5.18
C LYS A 186 16.27 0.35 -5.34
N TYR A 187 14.94 0.45 -5.41
CA TYR A 187 14.24 1.70 -5.66
C TYR A 187 13.68 2.38 -4.41
N MET A 188 13.76 1.76 -3.23
CA MET A 188 13.17 2.28 -1.99
C MET A 188 13.61 3.72 -1.67
N LYS A 189 14.87 4.07 -1.88
CA LYS A 189 15.37 5.44 -1.66
C LYS A 189 14.78 6.45 -2.66
N LYS A 190 14.53 6.03 -3.91
CA LYS A 190 13.94 6.85 -4.96
C LYS A 190 12.46 7.11 -4.66
N ILE A 191 11.73 6.08 -4.26
CA ILE A 191 10.30 6.12 -3.90
C ILE A 191 10.03 7.20 -2.83
N LYS A 192 10.87 7.29 -1.81
CA LYS A 192 10.73 8.29 -0.72
C LYS A 192 10.78 9.74 -1.16
N LYS A 193 11.23 10.00 -2.36
CA LYS A 193 11.37 11.34 -2.94
C LYS A 193 10.37 11.62 -4.07
N PHE A 194 9.40 10.75 -4.28
CA PHE A 194 8.43 10.90 -5.35
C PHE A 194 7.59 12.17 -5.16
N THR A 195 7.40 12.87 -6.25
CA THR A 195 6.42 13.95 -6.38
C THR A 195 5.07 13.38 -6.78
N HIS A 196 4.01 14.14 -6.61
CA HIS A 196 2.65 13.68 -6.87
C HIS A 196 2.48 13.17 -8.32
N ASN A 197 3.06 13.86 -9.31
CA ASN A 197 3.01 13.37 -10.70
C ASN A 197 3.67 11.99 -10.86
N GLN A 198 4.72 11.71 -10.09
CA GLN A 198 5.36 10.39 -10.12
C GLN A 198 4.53 9.31 -9.42
N LEU A 199 3.76 9.64 -8.37
CA LEU A 199 2.82 8.72 -7.75
C LEU A 199 1.75 8.28 -8.75
N ILE A 200 1.17 9.24 -9.48
CA ILE A 200 0.17 8.96 -10.53
C ILE A 200 0.80 8.14 -11.66
N SER A 201 1.97 8.55 -12.16
CA SER A 201 2.69 7.83 -13.20
C SER A 201 2.99 6.38 -12.81
N PHE A 202 3.49 6.16 -11.59
CA PHE A 202 3.78 4.83 -11.06
C PHE A 202 2.53 3.94 -11.06
N MET A 203 1.41 4.46 -10.58
CA MET A 203 0.14 3.74 -10.53
C MET A 203 -0.35 3.36 -11.94
N ILE A 204 -0.30 4.27 -12.90
CA ILE A 204 -0.71 4.00 -14.29
C ILE A 204 0.22 2.98 -14.95
N LEU A 205 1.54 3.12 -14.77
CA LEU A 205 2.53 2.17 -15.29
C LEU A 205 2.36 0.78 -14.69
N ASN A 206 2.00 0.68 -13.40
CA ASN A 206 1.71 -0.61 -12.78
C ASN A 206 0.54 -1.32 -13.47
N ASN A 207 -0.53 -0.60 -13.79
CA ASN A 207 -1.65 -1.16 -14.52
C ASN A 207 -1.25 -1.63 -15.93
N PHE A 208 -0.39 -0.90 -16.63
CA PHE A 208 0.17 -1.32 -17.92
C PHE A 208 1.09 -2.54 -17.80
N ALA A 209 1.94 -2.57 -16.77
CA ALA A 209 2.82 -3.71 -16.49
C ALA A 209 2.01 -5.00 -16.23
N HIS A 210 0.89 -4.90 -15.48
CA HIS A 210 -0.02 -6.03 -15.28
C HIS A 210 -0.60 -6.54 -16.60
N LYS A 211 -1.13 -5.64 -17.45
CA LYS A 211 -1.67 -6.02 -18.77
C LYS A 211 -0.61 -6.72 -19.62
N LYS A 212 0.63 -6.16 -19.68
CA LYS A 212 1.72 -6.78 -20.42
C LYS A 212 2.13 -8.14 -19.86
N TYR A 213 2.19 -8.27 -18.53
CA TYR A 213 2.52 -9.53 -17.88
C TYR A 213 1.45 -10.60 -18.16
N LEU A 214 0.17 -10.27 -18.01
CA LEU A 214 -0.93 -11.21 -18.25
C LEU A 214 -1.06 -11.63 -19.72
N ASN A 215 -0.62 -10.76 -20.66
CA ASN A 215 -0.55 -11.05 -22.09
C ASN A 215 0.78 -11.69 -22.52
N ASN A 216 1.65 -12.11 -21.59
CA ASN A 216 2.98 -12.70 -21.82
C ASN A 216 3.98 -11.77 -22.57
N ASN A 217 3.73 -10.46 -22.59
CA ASN A 217 4.61 -9.47 -23.22
C ASN A 217 5.63 -8.87 -22.23
N LEU A 218 5.56 -9.24 -20.96
CA LEU A 218 6.48 -8.82 -19.91
C LEU A 218 6.65 -9.98 -18.91
N SER A 219 7.88 -10.28 -18.50
CA SER A 219 8.13 -11.27 -17.45
C SER A 219 7.80 -10.69 -16.07
N TYR A 220 7.35 -11.55 -15.14
CA TYR A 220 7.14 -11.17 -13.74
C TYR A 220 8.34 -10.41 -13.14
N PHE A 221 9.53 -10.94 -13.38
CA PHE A 221 10.77 -10.36 -12.86
C PHE A 221 11.03 -8.93 -13.35
N ASN A 222 10.51 -8.55 -14.52
CA ASN A 222 10.74 -7.26 -15.14
C ASN A 222 9.64 -6.22 -14.86
N ILE A 223 8.56 -6.57 -14.16
CA ILE A 223 7.45 -5.65 -13.84
C ILE A 223 7.97 -4.38 -13.17
N VAL A 224 8.79 -4.52 -12.12
CA VAL A 224 9.30 -3.37 -11.37
C VAL A 224 10.22 -2.49 -12.21
N ASP A 225 11.15 -3.08 -12.96
CA ASP A 225 12.05 -2.31 -13.82
C ASP A 225 11.26 -1.57 -14.90
N PHE A 226 10.28 -2.22 -15.54
CA PHE A 226 9.41 -1.58 -16.54
C PHE A 226 8.77 -0.30 -15.99
N ILE A 227 8.26 -0.32 -14.76
CA ILE A 227 7.66 0.85 -14.12
C ILE A 227 8.70 1.95 -13.92
N PHE A 228 9.89 1.62 -13.39
CA PHE A 228 10.89 2.63 -13.05
C PHE A 228 11.65 3.18 -14.26
N ASP A 229 11.76 2.41 -15.33
CA ASP A 229 12.42 2.84 -16.59
C ASP A 229 11.52 3.80 -17.38
N ASN A 230 10.21 3.70 -17.23
CA ASN A 230 9.23 4.55 -17.92
C ASN A 230 8.61 5.63 -17.03
N LEU A 231 9.04 5.74 -15.77
CA LEU A 231 8.48 6.69 -14.81
C LEU A 231 8.69 8.13 -15.27
N GLU A 232 7.64 8.94 -15.14
CA GLU A 232 7.73 10.38 -15.41
C GLU A 232 8.87 11.08 -14.66
N PRO A 233 9.49 12.08 -15.26
CA PRO A 233 10.47 12.92 -14.57
C PRO A 233 9.85 13.57 -13.33
N GLN A 234 10.68 13.81 -12.33
CA GLN A 234 10.27 14.53 -11.13
C GLN A 234 9.88 15.96 -11.51
N LYS A 235 8.61 16.30 -11.32
CA LYS A 235 8.05 17.63 -11.55
C LYS A 235 7.12 17.98 -10.40
N ASN A 236 7.13 19.23 -9.98
CA ASN A 236 6.19 19.73 -8.98
C ASN A 236 4.94 20.27 -9.67
N ILE A 237 4.07 19.37 -10.15
CA ILE A 237 2.80 19.70 -10.77
C ILE A 237 1.77 19.86 -9.65
N LYS A 238 1.08 21.02 -9.63
CA LYS A 238 -0.05 21.25 -8.72
C LYS A 238 -1.34 20.97 -9.45
N PHE A 239 -2.00 19.89 -9.07
CA PHE A 239 -3.37 19.59 -9.51
C PHE A 239 -4.35 20.33 -8.58
N ARG A 240 -5.15 21.24 -9.14
CA ARG A 240 -6.10 22.06 -8.39
C ARG A 240 -7.52 21.52 -8.43
N THR A 241 -7.83 20.75 -9.46
CA THR A 241 -9.14 20.17 -9.69
C THR A 241 -9.03 18.68 -10.03
N PHE A 242 -10.13 17.96 -9.86
CA PHE A 242 -10.20 16.57 -10.36
C PHE A 242 -10.06 16.49 -11.87
N HIS A 243 -10.47 17.54 -12.60
CA HIS A 243 -10.32 17.63 -14.05
C HIS A 243 -8.85 17.63 -14.44
N ASP A 244 -8.01 18.45 -13.81
CA ASP A 244 -6.55 18.48 -14.07
C ASP A 244 -5.92 17.10 -13.91
N ILE A 245 -6.36 16.35 -12.88
CA ILE A 245 -5.87 15.00 -12.63
C ILE A 245 -6.32 14.03 -13.72
N LEU A 246 -7.57 14.11 -14.16
CA LEU A 246 -8.11 13.24 -15.20
C LEU A 246 -7.42 13.50 -16.54
N GLU A 247 -7.25 14.75 -16.96
CA GLU A 247 -6.50 15.10 -18.16
C GLU A 247 -5.06 14.58 -18.09
N TYR A 248 -4.40 14.73 -16.95
CA TYR A 248 -3.04 14.20 -16.77
C TYR A 248 -2.98 12.68 -16.89
N ILE A 249 -3.94 11.97 -16.29
CA ILE A 249 -4.04 10.51 -16.38
C ILE A 249 -4.29 10.06 -17.81
N GLU A 250 -5.17 10.73 -18.55
CA GLU A 250 -5.45 10.41 -19.96
C GLU A 250 -4.22 10.63 -20.84
N GLY A 251 -3.51 11.73 -20.64
CA GLY A 251 -2.23 11.99 -21.32
C GLY A 251 -1.19 10.90 -21.05
N LEU A 252 -1.08 10.43 -19.79
CA LEU A 252 -0.20 9.32 -19.43
C LEU A 252 -0.63 8.00 -20.09
N LYS A 253 -1.93 7.70 -20.11
CA LYS A 253 -2.45 6.48 -20.74
C LYS A 253 -2.10 6.46 -22.23
N SER A 254 -2.41 7.54 -22.96
CA SER A 254 -2.08 7.66 -24.38
C SER A 254 -0.57 7.53 -24.64
N LYS A 255 0.26 8.12 -23.77
CA LYS A 255 1.72 7.99 -23.85
C LYS A 255 2.19 6.55 -23.66
N TYR A 256 1.62 5.82 -22.69
CA TYR A 256 2.06 4.48 -22.30
C TYR A 256 1.43 3.36 -23.15
N GLU A 257 0.38 3.62 -23.92
CA GLU A 257 -0.17 2.67 -24.88
C GLU A 257 0.84 2.24 -25.95
N ASN A 258 1.82 3.09 -26.23
CA ASN A 258 2.86 2.84 -27.22
C ASN A 258 4.13 2.19 -26.64
N LEU A 259 4.16 1.88 -25.33
CA LEU A 259 5.26 1.14 -24.67
C LEU A 259 5.07 -0.37 -24.81
#